data_bdaacee7b31f4d7868723aeee2063db6
#
_entry.id   bdaacee7b31f4d7868723aeee2063db6
#
_cell.length_a   1.000
_cell.length_b   1.000
_cell.length_c   1.000
_cell.angle_alpha   90.00
_cell.angle_beta   90.00
_cell.angle_gamma   90.00
#
_symmetry.space_group_name_H-M   'P 1'
#
loop_
_entity.id
_entity.type
_entity.pdbx_description
1 polymer ?
#
loop_
_entity_poly.entity_id
_entity_poly.type
_entity_poly.pdbx_seq_one_letter_code
_entity_poly.pdbx_strand_id
1 'polypeptide(L)' 'MSRWYTFKEISNELGIPIKSIYFYHERGDGPRVYKFGKHLRVLETDLLMWQKNQLIKK' A
#
# COMPACT_ATOMS: atom_id res chain seq x y z
N MET A 1 -0.79 -17.19 -5.92
CA MET A 1 -1.44 -16.90 -4.64
C MET A 1 -1.07 -15.50 -4.18
N SER A 2 -2.04 -14.79 -3.62
CA SER A 2 -1.80 -13.45 -3.12
C SER A 2 -1.09 -13.50 -1.78
N ARG A 3 -0.20 -12.56 -1.55
CA ARG A 3 0.46 -12.44 -0.25
C ARG A 3 0.03 -11.14 0.41
N TRP A 4 0.28 -11.07 1.71
CA TRP A 4 -0.01 -9.87 2.49
C TRP A 4 1.27 -9.06 2.66
N TYR A 5 1.13 -7.75 2.60
CA TYR A 5 2.26 -6.81 2.76
C TYR A 5 2.04 -5.95 3.99
N THR A 6 3.12 -5.71 4.73
CA THR A 6 3.12 -4.66 5.75
C THR A 6 3.42 -3.33 5.08
N PHE A 7 3.15 -2.23 5.77
CA PHE A 7 3.50 -0.91 5.26
C PHE A 7 5.01 -0.78 5.08
N LYS A 8 5.79 -1.40 5.97
CA LYS A 8 7.25 -1.38 5.83
C LYS A 8 7.70 -2.11 4.57
N GLU A 9 7.08 -3.25 4.28
CA GLU A 9 7.40 -3.99 3.07
C GLU A 9 7.06 -3.19 1.82
N ILE A 10 5.92 -2.50 1.83
CA ILE A 10 5.52 -1.65 0.71
C ILE A 10 6.51 -0.52 0.53
N SER A 11 6.93 0.10 1.63
CA SER A 11 7.93 1.15 1.62
C SER A 11 9.22 0.68 0.96
N ASN A 12 9.70 -0.51 1.34
CA ASN A 12 10.91 -1.08 0.77
C ASN A 12 10.74 -1.42 -0.70
N GLU A 13 9.59 -1.99 -1.05
CA GLU A 13 9.29 -2.42 -2.42
C GLU A 13 9.26 -1.23 -3.38
N LEU A 14 8.67 -0.12 -2.95
CA LEU A 14 8.50 1.05 -3.78
C LEU A 14 9.63 2.07 -3.62
N GLY A 15 10.48 1.87 -2.63
CA GLY A 15 11.60 2.79 -2.40
C GLY A 15 11.18 4.16 -1.92
N ILE A 16 10.06 4.25 -1.18
CA ILE A 16 9.58 5.51 -0.62
C ILE A 16 9.48 5.39 0.90
N PRO A 17 9.61 6.52 1.62
CA PRO A 17 9.56 6.48 3.08
C PRO A 17 8.25 5.89 3.61
N ILE A 18 8.34 5.15 4.72
CA ILE A 18 7.16 4.52 5.31
C ILE A 18 6.11 5.56 5.71
N LYS A 19 6.54 6.73 6.13
CA LYS A 19 5.58 7.79 6.50
C LYS A 19 4.74 8.22 5.30
N SER A 20 5.27 8.10 4.09
CA SER A 20 4.50 8.39 2.89
C SER A 20 3.38 7.38 2.69
N ILE A 21 3.64 6.10 3.02
CA ILE A 21 2.62 5.06 2.94
C ILE A 21 1.49 5.34 3.93
N TYR A 22 1.83 5.72 5.16
CA TYR A 22 0.83 6.10 6.16
C TYR A 22 0.03 7.33 5.71
N PHE A 23 0.73 8.28 5.09
CA PHE A 23 0.09 9.50 4.60
C PHE A 23 -0.97 9.18 3.55
N TYR A 24 -0.62 8.32 2.58
CA TYR A 24 -1.59 7.89 1.56
C TYR A 24 -2.79 7.21 2.20
N HIS A 25 -2.52 6.35 3.18
CA HIS A 25 -3.59 5.61 3.87
C HIS A 25 -4.53 6.57 4.59
N GLU A 26 -3.98 7.55 5.31
CA GLU A 26 -4.79 8.49 6.09
C GLU A 26 -5.64 9.39 5.20
N ARG A 27 -5.13 9.71 4.02
CA ARG A 27 -5.87 10.54 3.06
C ARG A 27 -6.89 9.75 2.26
N GLY A 28 -6.87 8.44 2.35
CA GLY A 28 -7.72 7.59 1.54
C GLY A 28 -7.25 7.47 0.10
N ASP A 29 -6.00 7.83 -0.18
CA ASP A 29 -5.41 7.79 -1.53
C ASP A 29 -4.52 6.57 -1.74
N GLY A 30 -4.43 5.69 -0.75
CA GLY A 30 -3.59 4.50 -0.83
C GLY A 30 -4.37 3.26 -1.26
N PRO A 31 -3.70 2.10 -1.23
CA PRO A 31 -4.39 0.85 -1.51
C PRO A 31 -5.36 0.50 -0.38
N ARG A 32 -6.24 -0.46 -0.66
CA ARG A 32 -7.14 -0.95 0.38
C ARG A 32 -6.32 -1.58 1.50
N VAL A 33 -6.61 -1.17 2.75
CA VAL A 33 -5.89 -1.67 3.92
C VAL A 33 -6.85 -2.48 4.78
N TYR A 34 -6.37 -3.64 5.23
CA TYR A 34 -7.11 -4.50 6.14
C TYR A 34 -6.50 -4.37 7.54
N LYS A 35 -7.35 -4.32 8.53
CA LYS A 35 -6.90 -4.22 9.92
C LYS A 35 -7.22 -5.49 10.68
N PHE A 36 -6.18 -6.18 11.13
CA PHE A 36 -6.32 -7.39 11.94
C PHE A 36 -5.88 -7.03 13.37
N GLY A 37 -6.84 -6.73 14.20
CA GLY A 37 -6.52 -6.19 15.53
C GLY A 37 -5.88 -4.82 15.38
N LYS A 38 -4.62 -4.70 15.76
CA LYS A 38 -3.86 -3.47 15.58
C LYS A 38 -2.86 -3.56 14.42
N HIS A 39 -2.91 -4.64 13.65
CA HIS A 39 -1.99 -4.87 12.55
C HIS A 39 -2.63 -4.46 11.24
N LEU A 40 -1.94 -3.62 10.47
CA LEU A 40 -2.41 -3.18 9.16
C LEU A 40 -1.71 -4.02 8.09
N ARG A 41 -2.49 -4.49 7.12
CA ARG A 41 -1.97 -5.33 6.03
C ARG A 41 -2.64 -4.95 4.73
N VAL A 42 -1.93 -5.16 3.63
CA VAL A 42 -2.43 -4.89 2.29
C VAL A 42 -2.30 -6.16 1.46
N LEU A 43 -3.38 -6.56 0.82
CA LEU A 43 -3.36 -7.73 -0.03
C LEU A 43 -2.64 -7.38 -1.34
N GLU A 44 -1.86 -8.31 -1.85
CA GLU A 44 -1.04 -8.08 -3.04
C GLU A 44 -1.85 -7.56 -4.23
N THR A 45 -3.02 -8.16 -4.48
CA THR A 45 -3.87 -7.72 -5.59
C THR A 45 -4.32 -6.29 -5.43
N ASP A 46 -4.65 -5.88 -4.20
CA ASP A 46 -5.04 -4.49 -3.94
C ASP A 46 -3.88 -3.54 -4.12
N LEU A 47 -2.68 -3.96 -3.74
CA LEU A 47 -1.47 -3.15 -3.90
C LEU A 47 -1.17 -2.95 -5.38
N LEU A 48 -1.26 -4.00 -6.18
CA LEU A 48 -1.00 -3.93 -7.61
C LEU A 48 -2.01 -3.04 -8.33
N MET A 49 -3.27 -3.11 -7.91
CA MET A 49 -4.32 -2.29 -8.48
C MET A 49 -4.08 -0.81 -8.18
N TRP A 50 -3.69 -0.51 -6.95
CA TRP A 50 -3.35 0.86 -6.56
C TRP A 50 -2.15 1.38 -7.36
N GLN A 51 -1.13 0.54 -7.53
CA GLN A 51 0.06 0.92 -8.30
C GLN A 51 -0.29 1.29 -9.73
N LYS A 52 -1.20 0.55 -10.36
CA LYS A 52 -1.62 0.84 -11.72
C LYS A 52 -2.25 2.23 -11.83
N ASN A 53 -2.98 2.63 -10.78
CA ASN A 53 -3.64 3.94 -10.77
C ASN A 53 -2.66 5.09 -10.58
N GLN A 54 -1.40 4.78 -10.23
CA GLN A 54 -0.37 5.80 -10.06
C GLN A 54 0.41 6.07 -11.34
N LEU A 55 0.11 5.36 -12.40
CA LEU A 55 0.81 5.54 -13.67
C LEU A 55 0.60 6.95 -14.21
N ILE A 56 1.71 7.61 -14.52
CA ILE A 56 1.66 8.95 -15.12
C ILE A 56 1.40 8.77 -16.61
N LYS A 57 0.33 9.38 -17.09
CA LYS A 57 -0.02 9.37 -18.51
C LYS A 57 0.39 10.70 -19.11
N LYS A 58 1.19 10.61 -20.15
CA LYS A 58 1.63 11.81 -20.88
C LYS A 58 1.01 11.85 -22.28
#